data_fb91edabb1c7c670ebacbb0bb0bd0093
#
_entry.id   fb91edabb1c7c670ebacbb0bb0bd0093
#
_cell.length_a   1.000
_cell.length_b   1.000
_cell.length_c   1.000
_cell.angle_alpha   90.00
_cell.angle_beta   90.00
_cell.angle_gamma   90.00
#
_symmetry.space_group_name_H-M   'P 1'
#
loop_
_entity.id
_entity.type
_entity.pdbx_description
1 polymer ?
#
loop_
_entity_poly.entity_id
_entity_poly.type
_entity_poly.pdbx_seq_one_letter_code
_entity_poly.pdbx_strand_id
1 'polypeptide(L)'
;MRKFSFLMALALQVFGGTLTWGQQRVMSLSEMFAMADSLNSVIKVSNLAVSEAKAGEEVARNAYLPSIEASVSASYNGDGYIMNRDFTNGFGVDIPSFGNNFKLEVNQVIFAGGAIKSAVKMSEIGTELATLDAVKNRNEIRFLIAGDYIELC
;
A
#
# COMPACT_ATOMS: atom_id res chain seq x y z
N MET A 1 39.16 -3.06 59.94
CA MET A 1 38.72 -4.28 59.30
C MET A 1 37.56 -4.09 58.26
N ARG A 2 36.67 -3.11 58.44
CA ARG A 2 35.54 -2.87 57.48
C ARG A 2 35.94 -2.33 56.10
N LYS A 3 37.09 -1.63 55.98
CA LYS A 3 37.57 -1.06 54.70
C LYS A 3 38.23 -2.11 53.77
N PHE A 4 38.76 -3.18 54.33
CA PHE A 4 39.38 -4.25 53.56
C PHE A 4 38.36 -5.19 52.89
N SER A 5 37.20 -5.40 53.54
CA SER A 5 36.10 -6.19 52.94
C SER A 5 35.46 -5.49 51.74
N PHE A 6 35.43 -4.14 51.73
CA PHE A 6 34.85 -3.39 50.59
C PHE A 6 35.76 -3.42 49.36
N LEU A 7 37.09 -3.38 49.55
CA LEU A 7 38.05 -3.51 48.45
C LEU A 7 38.08 -4.92 47.84
N MET A 8 37.87 -5.94 48.64
CA MET A 8 37.82 -7.31 48.18
C MET A 8 36.51 -7.63 47.43
N ALA A 9 35.38 -7.01 47.83
CA ALA A 9 34.12 -7.12 47.11
C ALA A 9 34.14 -6.37 45.75
N LEU A 10 34.85 -5.23 45.68
CA LEU A 10 34.99 -4.47 44.43
C LEU A 10 35.91 -5.20 43.44
N ALA A 11 36.96 -5.89 43.91
CA ALA A 11 37.87 -6.67 43.07
C ALA A 11 37.19 -7.93 42.45
N LEU A 12 36.19 -8.50 43.15
CA LEU A 12 35.46 -9.69 42.64
C LEU A 12 34.50 -9.33 41.53
N GLN A 13 34.02 -8.09 41.43
CA GLN A 13 33.12 -7.64 40.35
C GLN A 13 33.84 -7.36 39.02
N VAL A 14 35.14 -7.06 39.07
CA VAL A 14 35.92 -6.77 37.85
C VAL A 14 36.33 -8.06 37.12
N PHE A 15 36.33 -9.22 37.82
CA PHE A 15 36.69 -10.53 37.24
C PHE A 15 35.48 -11.33 36.71
N GLY A 16 34.26 -10.83 36.92
CA GLY A 16 33.02 -11.41 36.37
C GLY A 16 32.76 -11.03 34.91
N GLY A 17 33.81 -10.85 34.11
CA GLY A 17 33.67 -10.68 32.66
C GLY A 17 32.95 -11.91 32.09
N THR A 18 31.69 -11.73 31.73
CA THR A 18 30.93 -12.77 30.99
C THR A 18 31.68 -13.07 29.71
N LEU A 19 32.29 -14.26 29.65
CA LEU A 19 32.76 -14.85 28.39
C LEU A 19 31.52 -15.03 27.53
N THR A 20 31.15 -14.01 26.77
CA THR A 20 30.20 -14.15 25.67
C THR A 20 30.87 -15.02 24.62
N TRP A 21 30.61 -16.30 24.69
CA TRP A 21 30.92 -17.21 23.61
C TRP A 21 30.05 -16.80 22.44
N GLY A 22 30.63 -16.08 21.49
CA GLY A 22 29.99 -15.82 20.21
C GLY A 22 29.73 -17.19 19.57
N GLN A 23 28.46 -17.64 19.62
CA GLN A 23 28.08 -18.84 18.89
C GLN A 23 28.23 -18.53 17.40
N GLN A 24 29.29 -19.06 16.82
CA GLN A 24 29.52 -19.00 15.38
C GLN A 24 28.47 -19.93 14.74
N ARG A 25 27.31 -19.35 14.39
CA ARG A 25 26.23 -20.07 13.72
C ARG A 25 26.59 -20.21 12.24
N VAL A 26 27.00 -21.40 11.85
CA VAL A 26 27.16 -21.73 10.43
C VAL A 26 25.77 -21.86 9.83
N MET A 27 25.40 -20.98 8.93
CA MET A 27 24.14 -21.00 8.21
C MET A 27 24.33 -21.72 6.86
N SER A 28 23.43 -22.63 6.53
CA SER A 28 23.40 -23.22 5.19
C SER A 28 22.84 -22.24 4.16
N LEU A 29 23.23 -22.40 2.89
CA LEU A 29 22.72 -21.59 1.79
C LEU A 29 21.18 -21.65 1.69
N SER A 30 20.58 -22.80 1.97
CA SER A 30 19.13 -22.99 1.98
C SER A 30 18.45 -22.19 3.10
N GLU A 31 19.05 -22.10 4.29
CA GLU A 31 18.55 -21.25 5.37
C GLU A 31 18.63 -19.76 5.01
N MET A 32 19.72 -19.34 4.36
CA MET A 32 19.86 -17.96 3.88
C MET A 32 18.79 -17.60 2.85
N PHE A 33 18.48 -18.50 1.91
CA PHE A 33 17.40 -18.29 0.96
C PHE A 33 16.03 -18.20 1.65
N ALA A 34 15.73 -19.09 2.60
CA ALA A 34 14.48 -19.04 3.35
C ALA A 34 14.33 -17.75 4.15
N MET A 35 15.44 -17.27 4.73
CA MET A 35 15.48 -16.03 5.48
C MET A 35 15.30 -14.82 4.55
N ALA A 36 15.93 -14.81 3.38
CA ALA A 36 15.74 -13.77 2.39
C ALA A 36 14.29 -13.73 1.87
N ASP A 37 13.71 -14.87 1.54
CA ASP A 37 12.32 -14.95 1.07
C ASP A 37 11.32 -14.40 2.09
N SER A 38 11.62 -14.50 3.39
CA SER A 38 10.73 -14.03 4.46
C SER A 38 11.01 -12.59 4.92
N LEU A 39 12.26 -12.14 4.91
CA LEU A 39 12.68 -10.88 5.53
C LEU A 39 13.06 -9.80 4.54
N ASN A 40 13.48 -10.15 3.32
CA ASN A 40 13.96 -9.18 2.34
C ASN A 40 12.83 -8.24 1.91
N SER A 41 13.08 -6.93 2.01
CA SER A 41 12.11 -5.89 1.67
C SER A 41 11.78 -5.84 0.19
N VAL A 42 12.75 -6.12 -0.71
CA VAL A 42 12.54 -6.12 -2.16
C VAL A 42 11.57 -7.24 -2.56
N ILE A 43 11.75 -8.44 -1.98
CA ILE A 43 10.83 -9.57 -2.22
C ILE A 43 9.42 -9.26 -1.69
N LYS A 44 9.32 -8.64 -0.51
CA LYS A 44 8.03 -8.21 0.05
C LYS A 44 7.34 -7.18 -0.85
N VAL A 45 8.07 -6.17 -1.29
CA VAL A 45 7.53 -5.14 -2.21
C VAL A 45 7.06 -5.76 -3.52
N SER A 46 7.84 -6.67 -4.11
CA SER A 46 7.45 -7.37 -5.33
C SER A 46 6.17 -8.20 -5.16
N ASN A 47 6.01 -8.89 -4.01
CA ASN A 47 4.80 -9.63 -3.71
C ASN A 47 3.58 -8.71 -3.49
N LEU A 48 3.78 -7.53 -2.90
CA LEU A 48 2.72 -6.52 -2.77
C LEU A 48 2.32 -5.96 -4.14
N ALA A 49 3.27 -5.74 -5.05
CA ALA A 49 2.99 -5.33 -6.42
C ALA A 49 2.13 -6.37 -7.18
N VAL A 50 2.36 -7.66 -6.96
CA VAL A 50 1.47 -8.72 -7.49
C VAL A 50 0.06 -8.61 -6.91
N SER A 51 -0.06 -8.34 -5.61
CA SER A 51 -1.37 -8.18 -4.96
C SER A 51 -2.10 -6.94 -5.48
N GLU A 52 -1.38 -5.84 -5.71
CA GLU A 52 -1.90 -4.61 -6.32
C GLU A 52 -2.39 -4.88 -7.75
N ALA A 53 -1.60 -5.56 -8.58
CA ALA A 53 -1.99 -5.90 -9.94
C ALA A 53 -3.26 -6.78 -9.98
N LYS A 54 -3.40 -7.76 -9.07
CA LYS A 54 -4.61 -8.58 -8.92
C LYS A 54 -5.83 -7.75 -8.54
N ALA A 55 -5.68 -6.84 -7.59
CA ALA A 55 -6.77 -5.93 -7.21
C ALA A 55 -7.16 -5.01 -8.39
N GLY A 56 -6.18 -4.55 -9.18
CA GLY A 56 -6.42 -3.79 -10.40
C GLY A 56 -7.18 -4.59 -11.46
N GLU A 57 -6.92 -5.89 -11.57
CA GLU A 57 -7.67 -6.80 -12.45
C GLU A 57 -9.14 -6.94 -12.00
N GLU A 58 -9.38 -7.08 -10.69
CA GLU A 58 -10.74 -7.11 -10.14
C GLU A 58 -11.49 -5.80 -10.42
N VAL A 59 -10.81 -4.65 -10.26
CA VAL A 59 -11.39 -3.34 -10.60
C VAL A 59 -11.73 -3.26 -12.09
N ALA A 60 -10.84 -3.73 -12.97
CA ALA A 60 -11.13 -3.77 -14.41
C ALA A 60 -12.35 -4.66 -14.75
N ARG A 61 -12.49 -5.80 -14.08
CA ARG A 61 -13.65 -6.70 -14.21
C ARG A 61 -14.94 -6.07 -13.70
N ASN A 62 -14.88 -5.18 -12.70
CA ASN A 62 -16.06 -4.46 -12.19
C ASN A 62 -16.69 -3.53 -13.24
N ALA A 63 -15.97 -3.17 -14.31
CA ALA A 63 -16.55 -2.43 -15.43
C ALA A 63 -17.68 -3.19 -16.18
N TYR A 64 -17.81 -4.49 -15.94
CA TYR A 64 -18.97 -5.27 -16.42
C TYR A 64 -20.22 -5.13 -15.53
N LEU A 65 -20.07 -4.58 -14.33
CA LEU A 65 -21.16 -4.41 -13.38
C LEU A 65 -21.74 -2.99 -13.45
N PRO A 66 -23.02 -2.80 -13.07
CA PRO A 66 -23.55 -1.45 -12.93
C PRO A 66 -22.86 -0.68 -11.82
N SER A 67 -22.57 0.59 -12.04
CA SER A 67 -22.19 1.52 -10.97
C SER A 67 -23.46 2.12 -10.34
N ILE A 68 -23.52 2.11 -9.02
CA ILE A 68 -24.61 2.67 -8.23
C ILE A 68 -24.05 3.81 -7.39
N GLU A 69 -24.58 5.00 -7.61
CA GLU A 69 -24.17 6.20 -6.89
C GLU A 69 -25.38 6.79 -6.15
N ALA A 70 -25.23 7.01 -4.86
CA ALA A 70 -26.21 7.72 -4.04
C ALA A 70 -25.59 9.03 -3.54
N SER A 71 -26.23 10.15 -3.82
CA SER A 71 -25.78 11.44 -3.36
C SER A 71 -26.88 12.19 -2.62
N VAL A 72 -26.48 12.87 -1.55
CA VAL A 72 -27.33 13.76 -0.77
C VAL A 72 -26.65 15.11 -0.73
N SER A 73 -27.36 16.15 -1.09
CA SER A 73 -26.86 17.52 -0.97
C SER A 73 -27.85 18.38 -0.22
N ALA A 74 -27.32 19.25 0.61
CA ALA A 74 -28.06 20.30 1.27
C ALA A 74 -27.44 21.66 0.90
N SER A 75 -28.25 22.61 0.57
CA SER A 75 -27.82 23.97 0.24
C SER A 75 -28.56 24.99 1.05
N TYR A 76 -27.87 26.04 1.46
CA TYR A 76 -28.45 27.20 2.04
C TYR A 76 -28.27 28.36 1.05
N ASN A 77 -29.39 28.92 0.60
CA ASN A 77 -29.43 30.04 -0.34
C ASN A 77 -29.72 31.31 0.43
N GLY A 78 -28.96 32.36 0.14
CA GLY A 78 -29.31 33.71 0.62
C GLY A 78 -30.46 34.30 -0.18
N ASP A 79 -30.88 35.50 0.21
CA ASP A 79 -31.91 36.24 -0.49
C ASP A 79 -31.52 36.51 -1.94
N GLY A 80 -32.46 36.28 -2.85
CA GLY A 80 -32.30 36.57 -4.27
C GLY A 80 -32.54 38.06 -4.56
N TYR A 81 -31.69 38.63 -5.40
CA TYR A 81 -31.89 40.00 -5.86
C TYR A 81 -31.72 40.10 -7.37
N ILE A 82 -32.75 40.53 -8.06
CA ILE A 82 -32.73 40.72 -9.52
C ILE A 82 -32.62 42.19 -9.83
N MET A 83 -31.67 42.57 -10.67
CA MET A 83 -31.50 43.96 -11.11
C MET A 83 -31.21 44.00 -12.61
N ASN A 84 -31.44 45.17 -13.22
CA ASN A 84 -31.08 45.38 -14.61
C ASN A 84 -29.56 45.32 -14.81
N ARG A 85 -29.13 45.15 -16.06
CA ARG A 85 -27.71 45.10 -16.43
C ARG A 85 -26.92 46.36 -16.06
N ASP A 86 -27.61 47.48 -15.92
CA ASP A 86 -27.08 48.80 -15.51
C ASP A 86 -27.10 48.99 -13.99
N PHE A 87 -27.38 47.93 -13.22
CA PHE A 87 -27.52 47.95 -11.76
C PHE A 87 -28.62 48.82 -11.21
N THR A 88 -29.63 49.13 -12.04
CA THR A 88 -30.81 49.88 -11.66
C THR A 88 -32.04 48.99 -11.49
N ASN A 89 -33.10 49.52 -10.85
CA ASN A 89 -34.40 48.84 -10.70
C ASN A 89 -34.32 47.42 -10.11
N GLY A 90 -33.47 47.22 -9.09
CA GLY A 90 -33.38 45.96 -8.39
C GLY A 90 -34.60 45.68 -7.52
N PHE A 91 -35.04 44.42 -7.47
CA PHE A 91 -36.05 43.94 -6.53
C PHE A 91 -35.66 42.61 -5.93
N GLY A 92 -36.05 42.39 -4.68
CA GLY A 92 -35.82 41.10 -3.97
C GLY A 92 -36.76 40.02 -4.50
N VAL A 93 -36.27 38.84 -4.59
CA VAL A 93 -37.04 37.63 -4.96
C VAL A 93 -36.95 36.65 -3.82
N ASP A 94 -38.09 36.21 -3.32
CA ASP A 94 -38.13 35.14 -2.33
C ASP A 94 -37.64 33.82 -2.96
N ILE A 95 -36.46 33.36 -2.49
CA ILE A 95 -35.89 32.07 -2.85
C ILE A 95 -35.92 31.18 -1.60
N PRO A 96 -36.32 29.90 -1.70
CA PRO A 96 -36.25 29.02 -0.57
C PRO A 96 -34.83 29.01 0.02
N SER A 97 -34.72 29.44 1.28
CA SER A 97 -33.43 29.57 1.96
C SER A 97 -32.74 28.22 2.21
N PHE A 98 -33.51 27.14 2.21
CA PHE A 98 -32.98 25.77 2.38
C PHE A 98 -33.41 24.87 1.22
N GLY A 99 -32.43 24.29 0.57
CA GLY A 99 -32.61 23.25 -0.47
C GLY A 99 -32.03 21.94 -0.02
N ASN A 100 -32.70 20.86 -0.32
CA ASN A 100 -32.17 19.52 -0.19
C ASN A 100 -32.40 18.76 -1.49
N ASN A 101 -31.46 17.85 -1.80
CA ASN A 101 -31.54 16.99 -2.96
C ASN A 101 -31.03 15.59 -2.57
N PHE A 102 -31.81 14.59 -2.93
CA PHE A 102 -31.40 13.19 -2.88
C PHE A 102 -31.41 12.64 -4.31
N LYS A 103 -30.28 12.06 -4.73
CA LYS A 103 -30.12 11.46 -6.05
C LYS A 103 -29.63 10.03 -5.89
N LEU A 104 -30.29 9.10 -6.56
CA LEU A 104 -29.81 7.74 -6.77
C LEU A 104 -29.62 7.53 -8.30
N GLU A 105 -28.40 7.18 -8.66
CA GLU A 105 -28.05 6.98 -10.07
C GLU A 105 -27.49 5.58 -10.25
N VAL A 106 -27.96 4.91 -11.29
CA VAL A 106 -27.47 3.57 -11.70
C VAL A 106 -27.03 3.67 -13.15
N ASN A 107 -25.75 3.44 -13.38
CA ASN A 107 -25.16 3.50 -14.72
C ASN A 107 -24.62 2.12 -15.12
N GLN A 108 -25.03 1.62 -16.29
CA GLN A 108 -24.54 0.37 -16.86
C GLN A 108 -24.12 0.59 -18.31
N VAL A 109 -22.86 0.26 -18.59
CA VAL A 109 -22.37 0.23 -19.97
C VAL A 109 -22.87 -1.05 -20.63
N ILE A 110 -23.77 -0.93 -21.60
CA ILE A 110 -24.34 -2.07 -22.35
C ILE A 110 -23.43 -2.47 -23.51
N PHE A 111 -22.81 -1.50 -24.16
CA PHE A 111 -21.92 -1.75 -25.29
C PHE A 111 -20.83 -0.67 -25.37
N ALA A 112 -19.58 -1.12 -25.46
CA ALA A 112 -18.40 -0.25 -25.54
C ALA A 112 -17.44 -0.67 -26.67
N GLY A 113 -17.94 -1.30 -27.72
CA GLY A 113 -17.10 -1.72 -28.86
C GLY A 113 -15.93 -2.64 -28.50
N GLY A 114 -16.05 -3.42 -27.42
CA GLY A 114 -14.98 -4.31 -26.94
C GLY A 114 -13.97 -3.63 -26.01
N ALA A 115 -14.10 -2.35 -25.70
CA ALA A 115 -13.15 -1.62 -24.85
C ALA A 115 -13.02 -2.26 -23.46
N ILE A 116 -14.12 -2.63 -22.80
CA ILE A 116 -14.09 -3.27 -21.48
C ILE A 116 -13.34 -4.61 -21.55
N LYS A 117 -13.64 -5.44 -22.56
CA LYS A 117 -12.95 -6.72 -22.75
C LYS A 117 -11.44 -6.53 -22.92
N SER A 118 -11.04 -5.54 -23.73
CA SER A 118 -9.63 -5.23 -23.95
C SER A 118 -8.94 -4.69 -22.69
N ALA A 119 -9.63 -3.86 -21.90
CA ALA A 119 -9.13 -3.34 -20.63
C ALA A 119 -8.90 -4.47 -19.60
N VAL A 120 -9.86 -5.40 -19.48
CA VAL A 120 -9.71 -6.58 -18.61
C VAL A 120 -8.54 -7.43 -19.07
N LYS A 121 -8.43 -7.71 -20.39
CA LYS A 121 -7.31 -8.49 -20.92
C LYS A 121 -5.96 -7.83 -20.67
N MET A 122 -5.87 -6.52 -20.80
CA MET A 122 -4.65 -5.76 -20.50
C MET A 122 -4.29 -5.84 -19.01
N SER A 123 -5.27 -5.81 -18.12
CA SER A 123 -5.06 -5.95 -16.68
C SER A 123 -4.64 -7.38 -16.31
N GLU A 124 -5.18 -8.41 -16.94
CA GLU A 124 -4.72 -9.81 -16.78
C GLU A 124 -3.24 -9.96 -17.16
N ILE A 125 -2.84 -9.41 -18.30
CA ILE A 125 -1.43 -9.40 -18.72
C ILE A 125 -0.55 -8.61 -17.74
N GLY A 126 -1.06 -7.51 -17.19
CA GLY A 126 -0.39 -6.73 -16.15
C GLY A 126 -0.14 -7.56 -14.88
N THR A 127 -1.11 -8.37 -14.47
CA THR A 127 -0.97 -9.30 -13.33
C THR A 127 0.07 -10.39 -13.60
N GLU A 128 0.10 -10.93 -14.81
CA GLU A 128 1.12 -11.91 -15.21
C GLU A 128 2.51 -11.29 -15.21
N LEU A 129 2.67 -10.09 -15.76
CA LEU A 129 3.93 -9.34 -15.75
C LEU A 129 4.43 -9.08 -14.32
N ALA A 130 3.59 -8.58 -13.43
CA ALA A 130 3.94 -8.36 -12.03
C ALA A 130 4.39 -9.65 -11.34
N THR A 131 3.76 -10.79 -11.66
CA THR A 131 4.13 -12.10 -11.13
C THR A 131 5.51 -12.54 -11.62
N LEU A 132 5.80 -12.35 -12.91
CA LEU A 132 7.11 -12.66 -13.50
C LEU A 132 8.21 -11.77 -12.93
N ASP A 133 7.94 -10.47 -12.74
CA ASP A 133 8.86 -9.53 -12.11
C ASP A 133 9.16 -9.92 -10.65
N ALA A 134 8.17 -10.39 -9.89
CA ALA A 134 8.38 -10.87 -8.53
C ALA A 134 9.29 -12.12 -8.51
N VAL A 135 9.11 -13.06 -9.42
CA VAL A 135 9.99 -14.24 -9.57
C VAL A 135 11.40 -13.81 -9.97
N LYS A 136 11.53 -12.88 -10.91
CA LYS A 136 12.83 -12.34 -11.33
C LYS A 136 13.57 -11.71 -10.15
N ASN A 137 12.94 -10.77 -9.44
CA ASN A 137 13.53 -10.10 -8.28
C ASN A 137 13.96 -11.08 -7.19
N ARG A 138 13.14 -12.09 -6.91
CA ARG A 138 13.50 -13.16 -5.98
C ARG A 138 14.74 -13.93 -6.42
N ASN A 139 14.85 -14.26 -7.71
CA ASN A 139 16.00 -14.97 -8.26
C ASN A 139 17.26 -14.10 -8.23
N GLU A 140 17.14 -12.80 -8.51
CA GLU A 140 18.26 -11.85 -8.42
C GLU A 140 18.80 -11.76 -6.98
N ILE A 141 17.93 -11.65 -5.98
CA ILE A 141 18.33 -11.65 -4.57
C ILE A 141 19.01 -12.95 -4.18
N ARG A 142 18.47 -14.10 -4.60
CA ARG A 142 19.11 -15.41 -4.34
C ARG A 142 20.46 -15.54 -5.03
N PHE A 143 20.60 -15.00 -6.23
CA PHE A 143 21.88 -15.00 -6.95
C PHE A 143 22.95 -14.19 -6.20
N LEU A 144 22.59 -12.99 -5.69
CA LEU A 144 23.49 -12.16 -4.88
C LEU A 144 23.91 -12.90 -3.61
N ILE A 145 22.96 -13.49 -2.87
CA ILE A 145 23.24 -14.27 -1.66
C ILE A 145 24.18 -15.44 -1.95
N ALA A 146 23.97 -16.13 -3.07
CA ALA A 146 24.85 -17.26 -3.44
C ALA A 146 26.28 -16.77 -3.77
N GLY A 147 26.42 -15.62 -4.43
CA GLY A 147 27.72 -14.98 -4.68
C GLY A 147 28.44 -14.64 -3.38
N ASP A 148 27.78 -13.91 -2.48
CA ASP A 148 28.34 -13.53 -1.18
C ASP A 148 28.72 -14.76 -0.33
N TYR A 149 27.89 -15.82 -0.38
CA TYR A 149 28.16 -17.08 0.33
C TYR A 149 29.45 -17.76 -0.14
N ILE A 150 29.68 -17.76 -1.47
CA ILE A 150 30.89 -18.36 -2.06
C ILE A 150 32.16 -17.56 -1.72
N GLU A 151 32.03 -16.21 -1.64
CA GLU A 151 33.15 -15.35 -1.25
C GLU A 151 33.56 -15.51 0.22
N LEU A 152 32.64 -15.95 1.07
CA LEU A 152 32.90 -16.16 2.51
C LEU A 152 33.45 -17.57 2.85
N CYS A 153 33.39 -18.52 1.92
CA CYS A 153 33.88 -19.87 2.10
C CYS A 153 35.31 -20.06 1.57
#